data_12d2f0f1b811f363c14f923b6b6a1c08
#
_entry.id   12d2f0f1b811f363c14f923b6b6a1c08
#
_cell.length_a   1.000
_cell.length_b   1.000
_cell.length_c   1.000
_cell.angle_alpha   90.00
_cell.angle_beta   90.00
_cell.angle_gamma   90.00
#
_symmetry.space_group_name_H-M   'P 1'
#
loop_
_entity.id
_entity.type
_entity.pdbx_description
1 polymer ?
#
loop_
_entity_poly.entity_id
_entity_poly.type
_entity_poly.pdbx_seq_one_letter_code
_entity_poly.pdbx_strand_id
1 'polypeptide(L)'
;MKNIRKATIVDLARIAEIVIFNYRLNFYPIFKNDDYYFRALQVPTIMKQYESTIDHMCVYDDGAVKGMIQIENQEIKKLFVEPVLQGNGIGSKLLTYAIEKHDANTLWALEKNVRAIRFYERHGFQITTDKKLEEDTTEYLIRLER
;
A
#
# COMPACT_ATOMS: atom_id res chain seq x y z
N MET A 1 -0.63 -2.15 19.21
CA MET A 1 -0.80 -3.48 18.58
C MET A 1 0.59 -4.09 18.38
N LYS A 2 0.71 -5.35 18.68
CA LYS A 2 2.00 -6.04 18.64
C LYS A 2 2.60 -6.07 17.24
N ASN A 3 3.91 -5.85 17.15
CA ASN A 3 4.69 -5.90 15.93
C ASN A 3 4.45 -4.75 14.95
N ILE A 4 3.57 -3.81 15.25
CA ILE A 4 3.36 -2.64 14.40
C ILE A 4 3.92 -1.42 15.12
N ARG A 5 4.77 -0.67 14.41
CA ARG A 5 5.42 0.54 14.93
C ARG A 5 5.53 1.60 13.85
N LYS A 6 5.81 2.82 14.27
CA LYS A 6 6.10 3.90 13.31
C LYS A 6 7.37 3.56 12.53
N ALA A 7 7.34 3.85 11.25
CA ALA A 7 8.51 3.73 10.40
C ALA A 7 9.53 4.83 10.74
N THR A 8 10.80 4.52 10.54
CA THR A 8 11.90 5.47 10.68
C THR A 8 12.70 5.50 9.39
N ILE A 9 13.61 6.45 9.29
CA ILE A 9 14.49 6.61 8.13
C ILE A 9 15.27 5.31 7.83
N VAL A 10 15.61 4.55 8.86
CA VAL A 10 16.31 3.27 8.72
C VAL A 10 15.49 2.23 7.94
N ASP A 11 14.16 2.36 7.96
CA ASP A 11 13.26 1.42 7.29
C ASP A 11 13.07 1.71 5.80
N LEU A 12 13.52 2.86 5.30
CA LEU A 12 13.23 3.29 3.94
C LEU A 12 13.63 2.29 2.86
N ALA A 13 14.81 1.69 2.98
CA ALA A 13 15.27 0.71 1.98
C ALA A 13 14.33 -0.51 1.93
N ARG A 14 13.94 -1.01 3.08
CA ARG A 14 13.05 -2.17 3.16
C ARG A 14 11.64 -1.85 2.69
N ILE A 15 11.13 -0.67 3.06
CA ILE A 15 9.84 -0.19 2.58
C ILE A 15 9.87 -0.08 1.05
N ALA A 16 10.94 0.49 0.49
CA ALA A 16 11.07 0.62 -0.96
C ALA A 16 11.04 -0.73 -1.67
N GLU A 17 11.73 -1.74 -1.14
CA GLU A 17 11.69 -3.09 -1.70
C GLU A 17 10.28 -3.66 -1.71
N ILE A 18 9.58 -3.57 -0.57
CA ILE A 18 8.22 -4.10 -0.45
C ILE A 18 7.29 -3.42 -1.46
N VAL A 19 7.38 -2.10 -1.58
CA VAL A 19 6.56 -1.33 -2.52
C VAL A 19 6.86 -1.71 -3.97
N ILE A 20 8.13 -1.75 -4.34
CA ILE A 20 8.54 -2.07 -5.71
C ILE A 20 8.10 -3.47 -6.11
N PHE A 21 8.31 -4.47 -5.24
CA PHE A 21 7.92 -5.84 -5.53
C PHE A 21 6.40 -5.97 -5.71
N ASN A 22 5.63 -5.25 -4.89
CA ASN A 22 4.17 -5.23 -5.03
C ASN A 22 3.71 -4.51 -6.30
N TYR A 23 4.36 -3.42 -6.67
CA TYR A 23 4.06 -2.69 -7.91
C TYR A 23 4.27 -3.59 -9.12
N ARG A 24 5.37 -4.32 -9.17
CA ARG A 24 5.64 -5.27 -10.26
C ARG A 24 4.67 -6.44 -10.26
N LEU A 25 4.31 -6.94 -9.10
CA LEU A 25 3.37 -8.07 -8.98
C LEU A 25 1.94 -7.68 -9.38
N ASN A 26 1.47 -6.53 -8.89
CA ASN A 26 0.04 -6.16 -8.99
C ASN A 26 -0.25 -5.21 -10.14
N PHE A 27 0.67 -4.31 -10.48
CA PHE A 27 0.40 -3.22 -11.42
C PHE A 27 1.06 -3.41 -12.77
N TYR A 28 2.22 -4.03 -12.81
CA TYR A 28 2.86 -4.32 -14.10
C TYR A 28 1.92 -5.11 -15.04
N PRO A 29 1.22 -6.17 -14.60
CA PRO A 29 0.30 -6.88 -15.46
C PRO A 29 -0.81 -6.01 -16.07
N ILE A 30 -1.17 -4.91 -15.41
CA ILE A 30 -2.19 -3.96 -15.85
C ILE A 30 -1.61 -2.95 -16.84
N PHE A 31 -0.50 -2.31 -16.47
CA PHE A 31 0.06 -1.17 -17.23
C PHE A 31 1.09 -1.58 -18.27
N LYS A 32 1.81 -2.68 -18.06
CA LYS A 32 2.82 -3.26 -18.97
C LYS A 32 3.87 -2.25 -19.46
N ASN A 33 4.25 -1.34 -18.57
CA ASN A 33 5.23 -0.30 -18.86
C ASN A 33 6.62 -0.72 -18.35
N ASP A 34 7.41 -1.35 -19.21
CA ASP A 34 8.74 -1.85 -18.85
C ASP A 34 9.67 -0.73 -18.40
N ASP A 35 9.60 0.42 -19.05
CA ASP A 35 10.48 1.53 -18.72
C ASP A 35 10.23 2.02 -17.30
N TYR A 36 8.97 2.20 -16.91
CA TYR A 36 8.63 2.61 -15.55
C TYR A 36 8.99 1.54 -14.53
N TYR A 37 8.52 0.31 -14.73
CA TYR A 37 8.62 -0.73 -13.69
C TYR A 37 10.01 -1.33 -13.54
N PHE A 38 10.83 -1.30 -14.60
CA PHE A 38 12.16 -1.93 -14.57
C PHE A 38 13.32 -0.97 -14.73
N ARG A 39 13.08 0.29 -15.08
CA ARG A 39 14.15 1.32 -15.16
C ARG A 39 13.95 2.43 -14.15
N ALA A 40 12.79 3.09 -14.15
CA ALA A 40 12.53 4.23 -13.28
C ALA A 40 12.33 3.80 -11.82
N LEU A 41 11.65 2.70 -11.61
CA LEU A 41 11.25 2.21 -10.28
C LEU A 41 12.43 1.49 -9.61
N GLN A 42 13.27 2.26 -8.91
CA GLN A 42 14.48 1.76 -8.25
C GLN A 42 14.43 2.09 -6.75
N VAL A 43 15.07 1.25 -5.93
CA VAL A 43 15.09 1.42 -4.48
C VAL A 43 15.57 2.82 -4.06
N PRO A 44 16.71 3.34 -4.54
CA PRO A 44 17.15 4.67 -4.14
C PRO A 44 16.17 5.78 -4.48
N THR A 45 15.49 5.67 -5.62
CA THR A 45 14.50 6.65 -6.07
C THR A 45 13.29 6.68 -5.13
N ILE A 46 12.76 5.50 -4.78
CA ILE A 46 11.62 5.39 -3.88
C ILE A 46 12.00 5.84 -2.47
N MET A 47 13.18 5.49 -1.98
CA MET A 47 13.66 5.96 -0.68
C MET A 47 13.62 7.48 -0.60
N LYS A 48 14.13 8.15 -1.64
CA LYS A 48 14.16 9.61 -1.68
C LYS A 48 12.74 10.21 -1.71
N GLN A 49 11.85 9.64 -2.50
CA GLN A 49 10.46 10.09 -2.57
C GLN A 49 9.75 9.97 -1.22
N TYR A 50 10.04 8.91 -0.48
CA TYR A 50 9.32 8.61 0.76
C TYR A 50 9.90 9.32 1.99
N GLU A 51 11.05 9.97 1.88
CA GLU A 51 11.59 10.77 2.99
C GLU A 51 10.59 11.79 3.51
N SER A 52 9.83 12.43 2.63
CA SER A 52 8.86 13.47 3.02
C SER A 52 7.57 12.92 3.61
N THR A 53 7.28 11.63 3.45
CA THR A 53 6.03 11.02 3.92
C THR A 53 6.25 9.92 4.97
N ILE A 54 7.50 9.70 5.37
CA ILE A 54 7.83 8.62 6.32
C ILE A 54 7.08 8.74 7.65
N ASP A 55 6.76 9.97 8.08
CA ASP A 55 6.04 10.21 9.33
C ASP A 55 4.59 9.69 9.28
N HIS A 56 4.07 9.42 8.10
CA HIS A 56 2.72 8.86 7.92
C HIS A 56 2.74 7.34 7.75
N MET A 57 3.90 6.71 7.89
CA MET A 57 4.06 5.28 7.66
C MET A 57 4.27 4.50 8.95
N CYS A 58 3.67 3.30 8.98
CA CYS A 58 3.94 2.28 9.99
C CYS A 58 4.41 1.02 9.29
N VAL A 59 5.17 0.20 10.02
CA VAL A 59 5.67 -1.07 9.50
C VAL A 59 5.27 -2.21 10.42
N TYR A 60 5.12 -3.40 9.84
CA TYR A 60 5.00 -4.65 10.58
C TYR A 60 6.40 -5.23 10.72
N ASP A 61 6.87 -5.32 11.94
CA ASP A 61 8.23 -5.76 12.29
C ASP A 61 8.17 -6.78 13.43
N ASP A 62 8.41 -8.03 13.11
CA ASP A 62 8.47 -9.13 14.08
C ASP A 62 9.90 -9.69 14.22
N GLY A 63 10.88 -8.83 13.98
CA GLY A 63 12.30 -9.17 13.89
C GLY A 63 12.85 -8.79 12.52
N ALA A 64 11.98 -8.61 11.54
CA ALA A 64 12.27 -8.06 10.22
C ALA A 64 11.03 -7.32 9.72
N VAL A 65 11.22 -6.27 8.95
CA VAL A 65 10.11 -5.53 8.36
C VAL A 65 9.51 -6.34 7.21
N LYS A 66 8.22 -6.66 7.32
CA LYS A 66 7.50 -7.54 6.40
C LYS A 66 6.31 -6.90 5.72
N GLY A 67 5.92 -5.72 6.15
CA GLY A 67 4.81 -4.98 5.56
C GLY A 67 4.86 -3.52 5.97
N MET A 68 4.09 -2.70 5.27
CA MET A 68 4.01 -1.28 5.54
C MET A 68 2.61 -0.75 5.25
N ILE A 69 2.24 0.33 5.93
CA ILE A 69 1.01 1.08 5.65
C ILE A 69 1.30 2.57 5.75
N GLN A 70 0.72 3.34 4.85
CA GLN A 70 0.76 4.81 4.87
C GLN A 70 -0.66 5.33 5.05
N ILE A 71 -0.84 6.17 6.07
CA ILE A 71 -2.15 6.71 6.44
C ILE A 71 -2.00 8.23 6.55
N GLU A 72 -2.89 8.95 5.87
CA GLU A 72 -2.97 10.41 5.95
C GLU A 72 -4.42 10.83 6.06
N ASN A 73 -4.77 11.56 7.11
CA ASN A 73 -6.13 12.10 7.30
C ASN A 73 -7.24 11.05 7.12
N GLN A 74 -7.12 9.91 7.77
CA GLN A 74 -8.08 8.79 7.70
C GLN A 74 -8.10 8.08 6.34
N GLU A 75 -7.24 8.46 5.41
CA GLU A 75 -7.11 7.78 4.13
C GLU A 75 -5.91 6.83 4.17
N ILE A 76 -6.15 5.58 3.73
CA ILE A 76 -5.06 4.63 3.51
C ILE A 76 -4.49 4.91 2.13
N LYS A 77 -3.26 5.44 2.10
CA LYS A 77 -2.56 5.75 0.87
C LYS A 77 -1.88 4.53 0.26
N LYS A 78 -1.32 3.68 1.10
CA LYS A 78 -0.58 2.47 0.68
C LYS A 78 -0.71 1.41 1.76
N LEU A 79 -0.82 0.16 1.33
CA LEU A 79 -0.78 -1.01 2.21
C LEU A 79 -0.16 -2.15 1.41
N PHE A 80 1.04 -2.54 1.78
CA PHE A 80 1.77 -3.59 1.07
C PHE A 80 2.45 -4.55 2.04
N VAL A 81 2.43 -5.83 1.69
CA VAL A 81 3.10 -6.91 2.40
C VAL A 81 4.10 -7.55 1.44
N GLU A 82 5.26 -7.94 1.97
CA GLU A 82 6.24 -8.70 1.18
C GLU A 82 5.51 -9.81 0.42
N PRO A 83 5.64 -9.89 -0.92
CA PRO A 83 4.83 -10.81 -1.71
C PRO A 83 4.87 -12.26 -1.26
N VAL A 84 6.05 -12.76 -0.89
CA VAL A 84 6.21 -14.16 -0.45
C VAL A 84 5.51 -14.45 0.89
N LEU A 85 5.17 -13.41 1.64
CA LEU A 85 4.53 -13.54 2.96
C LEU A 85 3.04 -13.21 2.94
N GLN A 86 2.48 -12.91 1.79
CA GLN A 86 1.04 -12.64 1.66
C GLN A 86 0.23 -13.88 2.03
N GLY A 87 -0.99 -13.68 2.54
CA GLY A 87 -1.85 -14.76 2.98
C GLY A 87 -1.61 -15.23 4.40
N ASN A 88 -0.74 -14.55 5.18
CA ASN A 88 -0.41 -14.91 6.56
C ASN A 88 -0.97 -13.92 7.59
N GLY A 89 -1.89 -13.04 7.18
CA GLY A 89 -2.59 -12.14 8.09
C GLY A 89 -1.88 -10.82 8.39
N ILE A 90 -0.71 -10.56 7.81
CA ILE A 90 0.03 -9.31 8.05
C ILE A 90 -0.76 -8.11 7.55
N GLY A 91 -1.30 -8.20 6.33
CA GLY A 91 -2.13 -7.12 5.76
C GLY A 91 -3.36 -6.83 6.60
N SER A 92 -4.03 -7.86 7.10
CA SER A 92 -5.19 -7.70 7.99
C SER A 92 -4.82 -7.02 9.30
N LYS A 93 -3.67 -7.34 9.87
CA LYS A 93 -3.18 -6.72 11.11
C LYS A 93 -2.87 -5.24 10.89
N LEU A 94 -2.21 -4.89 9.78
CA LEU A 94 -1.92 -3.51 9.44
C LEU A 94 -3.20 -2.71 9.21
N LEU A 95 -4.16 -3.28 8.48
CA LEU A 95 -5.43 -2.62 8.21
C LEU A 95 -6.24 -2.41 9.50
N THR A 96 -6.33 -3.43 10.34
CA THR A 96 -7.01 -3.34 11.64
C THR A 96 -6.38 -2.26 12.51
N TYR A 97 -5.05 -2.19 12.55
CA TYR A 97 -4.33 -1.13 13.25
C TYR A 97 -4.72 0.26 12.74
N ALA A 98 -4.76 0.43 11.43
CA ALA A 98 -5.15 1.71 10.83
C ALA A 98 -6.58 2.11 11.21
N ILE A 99 -7.51 1.17 11.19
CA ILE A 99 -8.90 1.42 11.56
C ILE A 99 -9.01 1.78 13.05
N GLU A 100 -8.39 0.99 13.92
CA GLU A 100 -8.53 1.17 15.37
C GLU A 100 -7.75 2.37 15.92
N LYS A 101 -6.57 2.65 15.39
CA LYS A 101 -5.67 3.68 15.93
C LYS A 101 -5.71 5.00 15.18
N HIS A 102 -6.16 5.01 13.93
CA HIS A 102 -6.16 6.19 13.07
C HIS A 102 -7.51 6.51 12.46
N ASP A 103 -8.56 5.79 12.83
CA ASP A 103 -9.90 5.95 12.26
C ASP A 103 -9.89 5.90 10.71
N ALA A 104 -9.03 5.09 10.15
CA ALA A 104 -8.92 4.95 8.70
C ALA A 104 -10.25 4.46 8.13
N ASN A 105 -10.79 5.19 7.15
CA ASN A 105 -12.13 4.92 6.65
C ASN A 105 -12.28 5.08 5.14
N THR A 106 -11.23 5.43 4.42
CA THR A 106 -11.31 5.62 2.97
C THR A 106 -10.01 5.23 2.28
N LEU A 107 -10.12 4.85 1.03
CA LEU A 107 -8.97 4.55 0.16
C LEU A 107 -9.39 4.57 -1.30
N TRP A 108 -8.39 4.69 -2.17
CA TRP A 108 -8.55 4.52 -3.60
C TRP A 108 -7.82 3.25 -4.04
N ALA A 109 -8.44 2.47 -4.91
CA ALA A 109 -7.83 1.26 -5.46
C ALA A 109 -8.05 1.21 -6.96
N LEU A 110 -7.10 0.64 -7.71
CA LEU A 110 -7.31 0.39 -9.13
C LEU A 110 -8.49 -0.56 -9.32
N GLU A 111 -9.39 -0.20 -10.21
CA GLU A 111 -10.59 -1.00 -10.49
C GLU A 111 -10.24 -2.44 -10.89
N LYS A 112 -9.13 -2.61 -11.62
CA LYS A 112 -8.66 -3.92 -12.07
C LYS A 112 -7.96 -4.72 -10.98
N ASN A 113 -7.62 -4.11 -9.86
CA ASN A 113 -7.00 -4.82 -8.73
C ASN A 113 -8.08 -5.48 -7.86
N VAL A 114 -8.73 -6.48 -8.43
CA VAL A 114 -9.88 -7.16 -7.80
C VAL A 114 -9.49 -7.81 -6.48
N ARG A 115 -8.27 -8.34 -6.38
CA ARG A 115 -7.78 -8.98 -5.15
C ARG A 115 -7.72 -8.01 -3.98
N ALA A 116 -7.20 -6.81 -4.22
CA ALA A 116 -7.14 -5.76 -3.19
C ALA A 116 -8.54 -5.31 -2.80
N ILE A 117 -9.41 -5.08 -3.77
CA ILE A 117 -10.80 -4.65 -3.51
C ILE A 117 -11.50 -5.67 -2.62
N ARG A 118 -11.40 -6.97 -2.94
CA ARG A 118 -12.01 -8.03 -2.12
C ARG A 118 -11.44 -8.07 -0.70
N PHE A 119 -10.14 -7.85 -0.56
CA PHE A 119 -9.49 -7.76 0.75
C PHE A 119 -10.12 -6.64 1.59
N TYR A 120 -10.27 -5.45 1.02
CA TYR A 120 -10.88 -4.32 1.74
C TYR A 120 -12.36 -4.57 2.03
N GLU A 121 -13.10 -5.17 1.11
CA GLU A 121 -14.50 -5.52 1.34
C GLU A 121 -14.67 -6.47 2.52
N ARG A 122 -13.78 -7.45 2.67
CA ARG A 122 -13.79 -8.36 3.82
C ARG A 122 -13.56 -7.64 5.15
N HIS A 123 -12.99 -6.45 5.12
CA HIS A 123 -12.74 -5.64 6.31
C HIS A 123 -13.75 -4.51 6.49
N GLY A 124 -14.89 -4.59 5.81
CA GLY A 124 -15.99 -3.66 6.01
C GLY A 124 -16.00 -2.44 5.10
N PHE A 125 -15.06 -2.34 4.17
CA PHE A 125 -15.07 -1.28 3.17
C PHE A 125 -16.08 -1.59 2.05
N GLN A 126 -16.71 -0.56 1.52
CA GLN A 126 -17.66 -0.68 0.43
C GLN A 126 -17.26 0.23 -0.72
N ILE A 127 -17.44 -0.26 -1.95
CA ILE A 127 -17.22 0.53 -3.15
C ILE A 127 -18.23 1.67 -3.18
N THR A 128 -17.76 2.88 -3.45
CA THR A 128 -18.60 4.07 -3.63
C THR A 128 -18.80 4.34 -5.12
N THR A 129 -19.53 5.40 -5.44
CA THR A 129 -19.71 5.85 -6.82
C THR A 129 -18.56 6.73 -7.32
N ASP A 130 -17.60 7.06 -6.44
CA ASP A 130 -16.47 7.91 -6.81
C ASP A 130 -15.45 7.14 -7.63
N LYS A 131 -15.08 7.72 -8.76
CA LYS A 131 -14.20 7.12 -9.74
C LYS A 131 -13.38 8.19 -10.42
N LYS A 132 -12.10 7.93 -10.65
CA LYS A 132 -11.22 8.86 -11.37
C LYS A 132 -10.16 8.08 -12.15
N LEU A 133 -9.59 8.69 -13.17
CA LEU A 133 -8.47 8.09 -13.88
C LEU A 133 -7.20 8.15 -13.02
N GLU A 134 -6.42 7.08 -13.06
CA GLU A 134 -5.04 7.12 -12.57
C GLU A 134 -4.24 8.05 -13.50
N GLU A 135 -3.46 8.94 -12.89
CA GLU A 135 -2.70 9.96 -13.63
C GLU A 135 -1.85 9.33 -14.74
N ASP A 136 -1.88 9.94 -15.92
CA ASP A 136 -1.11 9.51 -17.11
C ASP A 136 -1.44 8.09 -17.59
N THR A 137 -2.64 7.58 -17.30
CA THR A 137 -3.07 6.25 -17.73
C THR A 137 -4.50 6.27 -18.26
N THR A 138 -4.94 5.12 -18.79
CA THR A 138 -6.34 4.87 -19.16
C THR A 138 -7.08 4.05 -18.12
N GLU A 139 -6.45 3.78 -16.96
CA GLU A 139 -7.02 2.94 -15.92
C GLU A 139 -7.71 3.76 -14.85
N TYR A 140 -8.78 3.22 -14.27
CA TYR A 140 -9.58 3.91 -13.27
C TYR A 140 -9.23 3.49 -11.86
N LEU A 141 -9.27 4.48 -10.96
CA LEU A 141 -9.29 4.26 -9.52
C LEU A 141 -10.73 4.37 -9.04
N ILE A 142 -11.10 3.54 -8.10
CA ILE A 142 -12.40 3.62 -7.41
C ILE A 142 -12.14 3.87 -5.92
N ARG A 143 -13.06 4.62 -5.29
CA ARG A 143 -12.97 4.91 -3.87
C ARG A 143 -13.79 3.90 -3.08
N LEU A 144 -13.22 3.42 -2.00
CA LEU A 144 -13.91 2.59 -1.02
C LEU A 144 -13.98 3.36 0.30
N GLU A 145 -15.06 3.14 1.04
CA GLU A 145 -15.20 3.71 2.37
C GLU A 145 -15.83 2.74 3.35
N ARG A 146 -15.59 2.99 4.62
CA ARG A 146 -16.06 2.15 5.71
C ARG A 146 -16.88 2.96 6.71
#